data_dbf17b714d822124a8da09459abc6551
#
_entry.id   dbf17b714d822124a8da09459abc6551
#
_cell.length_a   1.000
_cell.length_b   1.000
_cell.length_c   1.000
_cell.angle_alpha   90.00
_cell.angle_beta   90.00
_cell.angle_gamma   90.00
#
_symmetry.space_group_name_H-M   'P 1'
#
loop_
_entity.id
_entity.type
_entity.pdbx_description
1 polymer ?
#
loop_
_entity_poly.entity_id
_entity_poly.type
_entity_poly.pdbx_seq_one_letter_code
_entity_poly.pdbx_strand_id
1 'polypeptide(L)'
;MDELNSTIQQPTEYNDDDIKTLDWMEHIRRRPGMYIGKLGDGSYADDGIYVLLKEVLDNSIDEYMMGYGKSIEVTIEEGTVAVRDYGRGVPLGKVVDVSSKMNTGAKYDSKAFKKSVGLNGVGIKAVNALSSYFLITSYRDGECKRVEYSKAIVTEESDIQPTGEANGTQVFFVPDREIFKDYHYKDEFIEGLLKNYVFLNSGLSIIYNGKRFYSRNGLVDLLNENMTTEPLYPIIHLKGEDIEVVITHSNQYGEEYYSFVNGQHTTQGGTHLSAFKESVGRVIKEYYNKNFEYSDIRAGIVAAISIKVEEPVFESQTKTKLGSKDIGPDGPTVAKFIGDFIKNDLDNYLHKNMETSELLLKKILESEKERKAIAGVTKLARERAKKANLHNKKLRDCRIHLTDSKGDLLEESSIFITEGDSASGSITKSRNPNYQAVFSLRGKPLNSYGLTKKIVYENEEFNLLQAALNIEDGLEGLRYNKVIIATDADVDGMHIRLLLITFFLQFFPDLIKRNHVYILQTPLFRVRNRQKTWYCYSEEERLAAIAAAGKNPEITRFKGLGEISPDEFKHFIGKDIRLDPVTMKKEDLVKDMLEFYMGKNTMERQNFIIDNLV
;
A
#
# COMPACT_ATOMS: atom_id res chain seq x y z
N MET A 1 45.70 18.95 -31.25
CA MET A 1 45.26 20.34 -31.10
C MET A 1 44.01 20.46 -31.90
N ASP A 2 42.92 20.56 -31.17
CA ASP A 2 41.76 21.33 -31.55
C ASP A 2 40.53 20.84 -30.81
N GLU A 3 40.20 21.71 -29.94
CA GLU A 3 38.87 22.18 -29.52
C GLU A 3 37.92 21.17 -28.82
N LEU A 4 38.19 21.02 -27.53
CA LEU A 4 37.13 20.79 -26.54
C LEU A 4 36.35 22.12 -26.39
N ASN A 5 35.26 22.27 -27.13
CA ASN A 5 34.27 23.29 -26.84
C ASN A 5 33.37 22.79 -25.68
N SER A 6 33.78 23.07 -24.45
CA SER A 6 32.91 23.02 -23.29
C SER A 6 31.89 24.15 -23.41
N THR A 7 30.64 23.82 -23.70
CA THR A 7 29.52 24.77 -23.56
C THR A 7 29.34 25.09 -22.08
N ILE A 8 30.05 26.12 -21.63
CA ILE A 8 29.80 26.77 -20.34
C ILE A 8 28.40 27.40 -20.48
N GLN A 9 27.39 26.81 -19.85
CA GLN A 9 26.11 27.48 -19.65
C GLN A 9 26.41 28.77 -18.89
N GLN A 10 26.11 29.92 -19.51
CA GLN A 10 26.19 31.21 -18.82
C GLN A 10 25.27 31.14 -17.59
N PRO A 11 25.71 31.60 -16.42
CA PRO A 11 24.84 31.68 -15.27
C PRO A 11 23.65 32.56 -15.64
N THR A 12 22.45 32.01 -15.51
CA THR A 12 21.19 32.76 -15.63
C THR A 12 21.24 33.88 -14.61
N GLU A 13 21.22 35.14 -15.04
CA GLU A 13 21.10 36.29 -14.16
C GLU A 13 19.79 36.14 -13.37
N TYR A 14 19.92 36.13 -12.04
CA TYR A 14 18.78 36.06 -11.11
C TYR A 14 18.45 37.51 -10.71
N ASN A 15 17.27 37.99 -11.17
CA ASN A 15 16.83 39.38 -11.01
C ASN A 15 15.56 39.45 -10.15
N ASP A 16 15.19 40.65 -9.73
CA ASP A 16 13.96 40.93 -8.98
C ASP A 16 12.70 40.45 -9.71
N ASP A 17 12.69 40.45 -11.05
CA ASP A 17 11.60 39.98 -11.90
C ASP A 17 11.42 38.43 -11.85
N ASP A 18 12.40 37.70 -11.38
CA ASP A 18 12.35 36.24 -11.21
C ASP A 18 11.62 35.86 -9.92
N ILE A 19 11.40 36.80 -9.00
CA ILE A 19 10.69 36.60 -7.74
C ILE A 19 9.20 36.88 -7.98
N LYS A 20 8.37 35.81 -7.98
CA LYS A 20 6.91 35.88 -8.17
C LYS A 20 6.18 35.47 -6.91
N THR A 21 5.24 36.28 -6.47
CA THR A 21 4.28 35.90 -5.45
C THR A 21 3.10 35.24 -6.14
N LEU A 22 2.83 33.97 -5.79
CA LEU A 22 1.69 33.22 -6.30
C LEU A 22 0.51 33.40 -5.34
N ASP A 23 -0.70 33.50 -5.89
CA ASP A 23 -1.90 33.29 -5.09
C ASP A 23 -2.01 31.80 -4.67
N TRP A 24 -2.89 31.51 -3.72
CA TRP A 24 -3.04 30.17 -3.17
C TRP A 24 -3.50 29.14 -4.23
N MET A 25 -4.36 29.53 -5.17
CA MET A 25 -4.88 28.68 -6.23
C MET A 25 -3.77 28.30 -7.20
N GLU A 26 -3.03 29.29 -7.65
CA GLU A 26 -1.89 29.09 -8.55
C GLU A 26 -0.78 28.27 -7.87
N HIS A 27 -0.54 28.51 -6.58
CA HIS A 27 0.46 27.73 -5.81
C HIS A 27 0.06 26.25 -5.73
N ILE A 28 -1.20 25.93 -5.39
CA ILE A 28 -1.69 24.55 -5.35
C ILE A 28 -1.57 23.89 -6.73
N ARG A 29 -1.96 24.56 -7.79
CA ARG A 29 -1.90 24.04 -9.15
C ARG A 29 -0.48 23.83 -9.67
N ARG A 30 0.47 24.69 -9.27
CA ARG A 30 1.90 24.54 -9.63
C ARG A 30 2.65 23.52 -8.78
N ARG A 31 2.22 23.31 -7.54
CA ARG A 31 2.88 22.42 -6.57
C ARG A 31 1.87 21.44 -5.92
N PRO A 32 1.09 20.71 -6.72
CA PRO A 32 0.04 19.84 -6.18
C PRO A 32 0.59 18.78 -5.22
N GLY A 33 1.83 18.30 -5.45
CA GLY A 33 2.47 17.31 -4.59
C GLY A 33 2.63 17.74 -3.12
N MET A 34 2.65 19.04 -2.83
CA MET A 34 2.68 19.53 -1.44
C MET A 34 1.34 19.31 -0.71
N TYR A 35 0.24 19.17 -1.43
CA TYR A 35 -1.12 19.10 -0.89
C TYR A 35 -1.73 17.70 -0.98
N ILE A 36 -1.45 16.98 -2.06
CA ILE A 36 -2.04 15.67 -2.35
C ILE A 36 -1.02 14.55 -2.54
N GLY A 37 0.27 14.83 -2.30
CA GLY A 37 1.33 13.84 -2.51
C GLY A 37 1.58 13.55 -3.98
N LYS A 38 1.79 12.29 -4.32
CA LYS A 38 2.05 11.84 -5.69
C LYS A 38 0.86 12.10 -6.60
N LEU A 39 1.06 12.70 -7.77
CA LEU A 39 -0.04 12.94 -8.72
C LEU A 39 -0.64 11.62 -9.21
N GLY A 40 0.15 10.81 -9.88
CA GLY A 40 -0.24 9.51 -10.43
C GLY A 40 -1.37 9.58 -11.47
N ASP A 41 -1.73 8.42 -12.01
CA ASP A 41 -2.80 8.23 -12.98
C ASP A 41 -3.99 7.40 -12.44
N GLY A 42 -3.95 7.05 -11.15
CA GLY A 42 -4.91 6.18 -10.48
C GLY A 42 -4.51 4.70 -10.46
N SER A 43 -3.33 4.37 -10.96
CA SER A 43 -2.83 3.00 -10.94
C SER A 43 -2.44 2.51 -9.55
N TYR A 44 -2.20 3.42 -8.60
CA TYR A 44 -1.82 3.14 -7.21
C TYR A 44 -2.78 3.80 -6.22
N ALA A 45 -2.99 3.15 -5.09
CA ALA A 45 -3.93 3.61 -4.06
C ALA A 45 -3.52 4.95 -3.37
N ASP A 46 -2.26 5.36 -3.49
CA ASP A 46 -1.69 6.61 -2.98
C ASP A 46 -1.66 7.74 -4.00
N ASP A 47 -2.17 7.52 -5.21
CA ASP A 47 -2.24 8.56 -6.23
C ASP A 47 -3.20 9.69 -5.85
N GLY A 48 -2.85 10.90 -6.23
CA GLY A 48 -3.51 12.14 -5.80
C GLY A 48 -5.02 12.21 -6.05
N ILE A 49 -5.56 11.55 -7.08
CA ILE A 49 -7.00 11.51 -7.33
C ILE A 49 -7.77 10.84 -6.17
N TYR A 50 -7.19 9.82 -5.51
CA TYR A 50 -7.79 9.20 -4.32
C TYR A 50 -7.67 10.12 -3.11
N VAL A 51 -6.61 10.94 -3.03
CA VAL A 51 -6.47 11.95 -1.98
C VAL A 51 -7.55 13.03 -2.12
N LEU A 52 -7.91 13.46 -3.35
CA LEU A 52 -9.03 14.39 -3.57
C LEU A 52 -10.35 13.81 -3.03
N LEU A 53 -10.67 12.56 -3.38
CA LEU A 53 -11.86 11.86 -2.86
C LEU A 53 -11.82 11.80 -1.32
N LYS A 54 -10.67 11.44 -0.77
CA LYS A 54 -10.45 11.32 0.67
C LYS A 54 -10.70 12.62 1.41
N GLU A 55 -10.22 13.76 0.92
CA GLU A 55 -10.42 15.07 1.54
C GLU A 55 -11.90 15.48 1.60
N VAL A 56 -12.71 15.06 0.63
CA VAL A 56 -14.16 15.27 0.66
C VAL A 56 -14.83 14.33 1.66
N LEU A 57 -14.47 13.03 1.63
CA LEU A 57 -15.00 12.04 2.57
C LEU A 57 -14.65 12.38 4.03
N ASP A 58 -13.43 12.82 4.31
CA ASP A 58 -12.99 13.21 5.65
C ASP A 58 -13.91 14.28 6.27
N ASN A 59 -14.41 15.24 5.47
CA ASN A 59 -15.36 16.23 5.94
C ASN A 59 -16.73 15.63 6.30
N SER A 60 -17.20 14.67 5.50
CA SER A 60 -18.45 13.95 5.76
C SER A 60 -18.34 13.02 6.98
N ILE A 61 -17.18 12.39 7.17
CA ILE A 61 -16.87 11.56 8.34
C ILE A 61 -16.81 12.40 9.61
N ASP A 62 -16.23 13.60 9.55
CA ASP A 62 -16.19 14.50 10.70
C ASP A 62 -17.62 14.86 11.20
N GLU A 63 -18.59 15.05 10.31
CA GLU A 63 -20.00 15.27 10.69
C GLU A 63 -20.58 14.04 11.39
N TYR A 64 -20.30 12.82 10.88
CA TYR A 64 -20.71 11.58 11.54
C TYR A 64 -20.09 11.44 12.95
N MET A 65 -18.79 11.72 13.09
CA MET A 65 -18.09 11.67 14.38
C MET A 65 -18.66 12.67 15.40
N MET A 66 -19.23 13.77 14.92
CA MET A 66 -19.96 14.76 15.71
C MET A 66 -21.40 14.32 16.06
N GLY A 67 -21.82 13.14 15.61
CA GLY A 67 -23.16 12.59 15.87
C GLY A 67 -24.22 12.99 14.85
N TYR A 68 -23.84 13.59 13.72
CA TYR A 68 -24.76 14.05 12.68
C TYR A 68 -24.63 13.23 11.40
N GLY A 69 -25.77 12.78 10.87
CA GLY A 69 -25.81 11.91 9.69
C GLY A 69 -25.40 10.47 10.01
N LYS A 70 -25.95 9.52 9.27
CA LYS A 70 -25.62 8.09 9.41
C LYS A 70 -25.31 7.45 8.05
N SER A 71 -25.41 8.22 7.00
CA SER A 71 -25.19 7.76 5.62
C SER A 71 -24.36 8.77 4.85
N ILE A 72 -23.49 8.25 3.99
CA ILE A 72 -22.74 9.02 2.98
C ILE A 72 -22.97 8.31 1.64
N GLU A 73 -23.27 9.06 0.61
CA GLU A 73 -23.40 8.56 -0.75
C GLU A 73 -22.23 9.02 -1.58
N VAL A 74 -21.63 8.09 -2.32
CA VAL A 74 -20.48 8.32 -3.20
C VAL A 74 -20.83 7.79 -4.57
N THR A 75 -20.72 8.63 -5.59
CA THR A 75 -20.88 8.22 -6.97
C THR A 75 -19.64 8.61 -7.76
N ILE A 76 -19.07 7.68 -8.50
CA ILE A 76 -17.96 7.93 -9.40
C ILE A 76 -18.30 7.35 -10.76
N GLU A 77 -18.43 8.21 -11.75
CA GLU A 77 -18.77 7.86 -13.14
C GLU A 77 -17.91 8.68 -14.10
N GLU A 78 -17.29 8.05 -15.06
CA GLU A 78 -16.47 8.69 -16.10
C GLU A 78 -15.42 9.69 -15.56
N GLY A 79 -14.85 9.41 -14.39
CA GLY A 79 -13.86 10.28 -13.73
C GLY A 79 -14.47 11.44 -12.93
N THR A 80 -15.79 11.56 -12.89
CA THR A 80 -16.54 12.53 -12.10
C THR A 80 -16.86 11.95 -10.73
N VAL A 81 -16.71 12.74 -9.68
CA VAL A 81 -16.94 12.33 -8.29
C VAL A 81 -18.04 13.16 -7.67
N ALA A 82 -19.03 12.51 -7.06
CA ALA A 82 -20.04 13.12 -6.24
C ALA A 82 -20.06 12.48 -4.83
N VAL A 83 -20.06 13.30 -3.81
CA VAL A 83 -20.17 12.86 -2.40
C VAL A 83 -21.29 13.65 -1.73
N ARG A 84 -22.24 12.97 -1.10
CA ARG A 84 -23.35 13.56 -0.34
C ARG A 84 -23.35 13.01 1.09
N ASP A 85 -23.22 13.89 2.05
CA ASP A 85 -23.47 13.56 3.45
C ASP A 85 -24.84 14.07 3.93
N TYR A 86 -25.29 13.56 5.04
CA TYR A 86 -26.53 13.96 5.72
C TYR A 86 -26.24 14.53 7.11
N GLY A 87 -25.14 15.28 7.21
CA GLY A 87 -24.75 16.03 8.40
C GLY A 87 -25.55 17.32 8.59
N ARG A 88 -24.97 18.29 9.28
CA ARG A 88 -25.63 19.58 9.54
C ARG A 88 -25.69 20.52 8.34
N GLY A 89 -24.82 20.30 7.37
CA GLY A 89 -24.56 21.25 6.27
C GLY A 89 -23.67 22.42 6.70
N VAL A 90 -22.89 22.93 5.76
CA VAL A 90 -22.08 24.14 5.94
C VAL A 90 -23.02 25.34 6.16
N PRO A 91 -22.74 26.26 7.11
CA PRO A 91 -23.52 27.48 7.25
C PRO A 91 -23.64 28.22 5.91
N LEU A 92 -24.86 28.50 5.47
CA LEU A 92 -25.14 28.96 4.09
C LEU A 92 -24.37 30.23 3.71
N GLY A 93 -24.20 31.17 4.65
CA GLY A 93 -23.39 32.38 4.45
C GLY A 93 -21.87 32.15 4.39
N LYS A 94 -21.40 30.89 4.59
CA LYS A 94 -19.97 30.52 4.66
C LYS A 94 -19.54 29.52 3.60
N VAL A 95 -20.42 29.11 2.70
CA VAL A 95 -20.13 28.11 1.67
C VAL A 95 -18.95 28.54 0.80
N VAL A 96 -18.94 29.79 0.33
CA VAL A 96 -17.82 30.34 -0.45
C VAL A 96 -16.52 30.38 0.38
N ASP A 97 -16.60 30.86 1.62
CA ASP A 97 -15.43 30.99 2.49
C ASP A 97 -14.77 29.63 2.74
N VAL A 98 -15.60 28.60 3.04
CA VAL A 98 -15.12 27.24 3.35
C VAL A 98 -14.50 26.58 2.11
N SER A 99 -15.02 26.80 0.92
CA SER A 99 -14.57 26.13 -0.31
C SER A 99 -13.45 26.85 -1.06
N SER A 100 -13.22 28.16 -0.79
CA SER A 100 -12.27 28.96 -1.58
C SER A 100 -11.32 29.87 -0.80
N LYS A 101 -11.48 30.05 0.53
CA LYS A 101 -10.54 30.88 1.29
C LYS A 101 -9.60 30.02 2.13
N MET A 102 -8.31 30.20 1.94
CA MET A 102 -7.28 29.52 2.76
C MET A 102 -7.44 29.84 4.25
N ASN A 103 -7.03 28.90 5.08
CA ASN A 103 -7.10 29.05 6.54
C ASN A 103 -8.50 29.37 7.08
N THR A 104 -9.54 28.90 6.39
CA THR A 104 -10.94 29.06 6.81
C THR A 104 -11.53 27.69 7.12
N GLY A 105 -12.02 27.51 8.33
CA GLY A 105 -12.65 26.25 8.76
C GLY A 105 -13.17 26.40 10.20
N ALA A 106 -14.16 25.62 10.57
CA ALA A 106 -14.72 25.59 11.92
C ALA A 106 -13.82 24.83 12.94
N LYS A 107 -12.71 24.26 12.45
CA LYS A 107 -11.88 23.32 13.22
C LYS A 107 -10.77 23.97 14.03
N TYR A 108 -10.49 25.28 13.85
CA TYR A 108 -9.41 25.98 14.54
C TYR A 108 -9.65 26.24 16.03
N ASP A 109 -10.86 26.62 16.40
CA ASP A 109 -11.16 27.10 17.76
C ASP A 109 -12.24 26.28 18.51
N SER A 110 -12.82 25.25 17.89
CA SER A 110 -13.90 24.52 18.54
C SER A 110 -13.37 23.31 19.29
N LYS A 111 -13.67 23.25 20.59
CA LYS A 111 -13.39 22.06 21.43
C LYS A 111 -13.96 20.77 20.83
N ALA A 112 -14.97 20.89 19.95
CA ALA A 112 -15.65 19.77 19.33
C ALA A 112 -14.85 19.09 18.21
N PHE A 113 -13.92 19.80 17.56
CA PHE A 113 -13.13 19.29 16.44
C PHE A 113 -11.66 19.01 16.77
N LYS A 114 -11.27 19.06 18.04
CA LYS A 114 -9.87 18.88 18.46
C LYS A 114 -9.21 17.58 17.98
N LYS A 115 -10.03 16.55 17.73
CA LYS A 115 -9.60 15.21 17.31
C LYS A 115 -10.12 14.84 15.91
N SER A 116 -10.43 15.85 15.07
CA SER A 116 -10.93 15.63 13.72
C SER A 116 -9.81 15.25 12.74
N VAL A 117 -10.21 14.75 11.60
CA VAL A 117 -9.30 14.29 10.53
C VAL A 117 -8.66 15.46 9.79
N GLY A 118 -9.43 16.50 9.50
CA GLY A 118 -9.03 17.63 8.65
C GLY A 118 -8.69 18.90 9.43
N LEU A 119 -7.52 18.98 10.05
CA LEU A 119 -7.13 20.12 10.90
C LEU A 119 -6.68 21.37 10.13
N ASN A 120 -6.08 21.20 8.96
CA ASN A 120 -5.37 22.29 8.26
C ASN A 120 -6.28 23.23 7.45
N GLY A 121 -7.57 22.94 7.32
CA GLY A 121 -8.52 23.78 6.57
C GLY A 121 -8.16 23.99 5.09
N VAL A 122 -7.35 23.11 4.50
CA VAL A 122 -6.80 23.22 3.14
C VAL A 122 -7.41 22.20 2.18
N GLY A 123 -7.83 21.03 2.68
CA GLY A 123 -8.20 19.88 1.85
C GLY A 123 -9.24 20.18 0.79
N ILE A 124 -10.41 20.71 1.17
CA ILE A 124 -11.47 21.03 0.20
C ILE A 124 -11.04 22.11 -0.82
N LYS A 125 -10.13 23.04 -0.43
CA LYS A 125 -9.56 24.04 -1.34
C LYS A 125 -8.62 23.41 -2.35
N ALA A 126 -7.87 22.40 -1.93
CA ALA A 126 -7.02 21.62 -2.84
C ALA A 126 -7.89 20.87 -3.87
N VAL A 127 -9.00 20.23 -3.42
CA VAL A 127 -9.95 19.61 -4.35
C VAL A 127 -10.49 20.62 -5.35
N ASN A 128 -10.95 21.80 -4.89
CA ASN A 128 -11.46 22.86 -5.75
C ASN A 128 -10.39 23.35 -6.75
N ALA A 129 -9.18 23.67 -6.28
CA ALA A 129 -8.10 24.19 -7.13
C ALA A 129 -7.58 23.18 -8.17
N LEU A 130 -7.63 21.88 -7.85
CA LEU A 130 -7.16 20.82 -8.72
C LEU A 130 -8.26 20.19 -9.60
N SER A 131 -9.46 20.79 -9.58
CA SER A 131 -10.60 20.37 -10.40
C SER A 131 -10.85 21.35 -11.53
N SER A 132 -11.20 20.82 -12.71
CA SER A 132 -11.71 21.61 -13.83
C SER A 132 -13.11 22.14 -13.57
N TYR A 133 -13.91 21.38 -12.83
CA TYR A 133 -15.22 21.74 -12.33
C TYR A 133 -15.37 21.29 -10.88
N PHE A 134 -15.88 22.17 -10.04
CA PHE A 134 -16.17 21.89 -8.64
C PHE A 134 -17.48 22.55 -8.25
N LEU A 135 -18.36 21.81 -7.61
CA LEU A 135 -19.66 22.27 -7.12
C LEU A 135 -19.82 21.87 -5.67
N ILE A 136 -20.19 22.80 -4.83
CA ILE A 136 -20.62 22.55 -3.47
C ILE A 136 -22.05 23.06 -3.26
N THR A 137 -22.90 22.20 -2.71
CA THR A 137 -24.25 22.56 -2.27
C THR A 137 -24.40 22.24 -0.81
N SER A 138 -24.77 23.20 -0.02
CA SER A 138 -25.12 23.02 1.39
C SER A 138 -26.62 23.09 1.56
N TYR A 139 -27.18 22.13 2.29
CA TYR A 139 -28.58 22.03 2.66
C TYR A 139 -28.67 22.18 4.18
N ARG A 140 -29.39 23.19 4.65
CA ARG A 140 -29.46 23.47 6.07
C ARG A 140 -30.78 24.15 6.44
N ASP A 141 -31.49 23.55 7.40
CA ASP A 141 -32.70 24.10 8.02
C ASP A 141 -33.82 24.47 7.01
N GLY A 142 -33.98 23.66 5.95
CA GLY A 142 -34.97 23.85 4.90
C GLY A 142 -34.55 24.83 3.80
N GLU A 143 -33.31 25.27 3.80
CA GLU A 143 -32.74 26.15 2.80
C GLU A 143 -31.47 25.53 2.19
N CYS A 144 -31.09 25.95 0.97
CA CYS A 144 -29.87 25.53 0.34
C CYS A 144 -29.12 26.69 -0.33
N LYS A 145 -27.84 26.54 -0.48
CA LYS A 145 -26.97 27.42 -1.25
C LYS A 145 -26.01 26.57 -2.10
N ARG A 146 -25.89 26.92 -3.37
CA ARG A 146 -25.06 26.27 -4.37
C ARG A 146 -23.98 27.23 -4.85
N VAL A 147 -22.74 26.74 -4.99
CA VAL A 147 -21.63 27.50 -5.55
C VAL A 147 -20.83 26.62 -6.50
N GLU A 148 -20.62 27.12 -7.70
CA GLU A 148 -19.84 26.46 -8.75
C GLU A 148 -18.50 27.14 -8.96
N TYR A 149 -17.51 26.34 -9.31
CA TYR A 149 -16.15 26.80 -9.57
C TYR A 149 -15.56 26.12 -10.80
N SER A 150 -14.71 26.84 -11.48
CA SER A 150 -13.75 26.27 -12.43
C SER A 150 -12.35 26.66 -11.98
N LYS A 151 -11.51 25.66 -11.67
CA LYS A 151 -10.12 25.87 -11.21
C LYS A 151 -10.04 26.86 -10.03
N ALA A 152 -10.93 26.69 -9.06
CA ALA A 152 -11.15 27.53 -7.86
C ALA A 152 -11.68 28.95 -8.11
N ILE A 153 -11.98 29.34 -9.33
CA ILE A 153 -12.64 30.60 -9.65
C ILE A 153 -14.14 30.38 -9.62
N VAL A 154 -14.88 31.19 -8.85
CA VAL A 154 -16.34 31.14 -8.80
C VAL A 154 -16.91 31.44 -10.20
N THR A 155 -17.69 30.52 -10.72
CA THR A 155 -18.40 30.67 -12.01
C THR A 155 -19.86 30.97 -11.80
N GLU A 156 -20.48 30.43 -10.74
CA GLU A 156 -21.86 30.69 -10.39
C GLU A 156 -22.04 30.60 -8.86
N GLU A 157 -22.81 31.52 -8.30
CA GLU A 157 -23.21 31.52 -6.90
C GLU A 157 -24.72 31.79 -6.81
N SER A 158 -25.46 30.82 -6.25
CA SER A 158 -26.92 31.00 -6.07
C SER A 158 -27.21 31.89 -4.86
N ASP A 159 -28.35 32.54 -4.89
CA ASP A 159 -28.96 33.01 -3.66
C ASP A 159 -29.37 31.83 -2.76
N ILE A 160 -29.62 32.10 -1.48
CA ILE A 160 -30.21 31.13 -0.56
C ILE A 160 -31.65 30.86 -1.01
N GLN A 161 -31.96 29.58 -1.23
CA GLN A 161 -33.26 29.14 -1.75
C GLN A 161 -33.90 28.10 -0.83
N PRO A 162 -35.21 28.08 -0.69
CA PRO A 162 -35.92 27.02 0.03
C PRO A 162 -35.70 25.67 -0.64
N THR A 163 -35.58 24.60 0.16
CA THR A 163 -35.44 23.22 -0.32
C THR A 163 -36.21 22.25 0.56
N GLY A 164 -36.65 21.14 -0.04
CA GLY A 164 -37.18 19.99 0.68
C GLY A 164 -36.15 18.92 1.02
N GLU A 165 -34.87 19.13 0.61
CA GLU A 165 -33.79 18.18 0.86
C GLU A 165 -33.40 18.14 2.33
N ALA A 166 -32.96 16.95 2.80
CA ALA A 166 -32.42 16.79 4.14
C ALA A 166 -31.12 17.58 4.31
N ASN A 167 -30.86 18.04 5.54
CA ASN A 167 -29.62 18.71 5.87
C ASN A 167 -28.39 17.91 5.45
N GLY A 168 -27.30 18.60 5.14
CA GLY A 168 -26.01 18.01 4.79
C GLY A 168 -25.28 18.78 3.70
N THR A 169 -24.20 18.22 3.22
CA THR A 169 -23.36 18.83 2.15
C THR A 169 -23.23 17.87 0.98
N GLN A 170 -23.31 18.41 -0.22
CA GLN A 170 -23.00 17.69 -1.45
C GLN A 170 -21.83 18.37 -2.14
N VAL A 171 -20.83 17.57 -2.49
CA VAL A 171 -19.68 18.02 -3.28
C VAL A 171 -19.62 17.20 -4.54
N PHE A 172 -19.48 17.88 -5.66
CA PHE A 172 -19.27 17.28 -6.97
C PHE A 172 -18.01 17.88 -7.57
N PHE A 173 -17.11 17.05 -8.11
CA PHE A 173 -15.90 17.55 -8.74
C PHE A 173 -15.40 16.67 -9.88
N VAL A 174 -14.68 17.30 -10.79
CA VAL A 174 -13.99 16.65 -11.91
C VAL A 174 -12.52 17.03 -11.83
N PRO A 175 -11.61 16.11 -11.48
CA PRO A 175 -10.17 16.37 -11.47
C PRO A 175 -9.70 16.95 -12.80
N ASP A 176 -8.81 17.96 -12.76
CA ASP A 176 -8.39 18.67 -13.96
C ASP A 176 -7.39 17.82 -14.78
N ARG A 177 -7.77 17.45 -16.00
CA ARG A 177 -6.94 16.69 -16.94
C ARG A 177 -5.66 17.42 -17.36
N GLU A 178 -5.56 18.73 -17.21
CA GLU A 178 -4.31 19.46 -17.42
C GLU A 178 -3.23 19.02 -16.39
N ILE A 179 -3.68 18.64 -15.17
CA ILE A 179 -2.82 18.22 -14.05
C ILE A 179 -2.68 16.70 -14.00
N PHE A 180 -3.82 15.98 -13.99
CA PHE A 180 -3.86 14.51 -13.80
C PHE A 180 -3.79 13.73 -15.10
N LYS A 181 -3.88 14.39 -16.27
CA LYS A 181 -3.86 13.76 -17.60
C LYS A 181 -4.94 12.68 -17.74
N ASP A 182 -4.54 11.48 -18.18
CA ASP A 182 -5.44 10.32 -18.34
C ASP A 182 -5.48 9.51 -17.04
N TYR A 183 -6.29 9.95 -16.09
CA TYR A 183 -6.49 9.26 -14.82
C TYR A 183 -7.69 8.34 -14.87
N HIS A 184 -7.64 7.29 -14.04
CA HIS A 184 -8.72 6.31 -13.88
C HIS A 184 -8.87 5.93 -12.41
N TYR A 185 -10.10 5.95 -11.92
CA TYR A 185 -10.42 5.40 -10.61
C TYR A 185 -10.55 3.87 -10.71
N LYS A 186 -9.94 3.14 -9.78
CA LYS A 186 -10.11 1.70 -9.62
C LYS A 186 -11.00 1.42 -8.43
N ASP A 187 -12.08 0.67 -8.66
CA ASP A 187 -13.06 0.33 -7.62
C ASP A 187 -12.40 -0.33 -6.41
N GLU A 188 -11.41 -1.19 -6.63
CA GLU A 188 -10.69 -1.88 -5.54
C GLU A 188 -10.05 -0.93 -4.52
N PHE A 189 -9.49 0.20 -4.97
CA PHE A 189 -8.87 1.18 -4.09
C PHE A 189 -9.91 2.03 -3.38
N ILE A 190 -10.99 2.38 -4.10
CA ILE A 190 -12.12 3.10 -3.51
C ILE A 190 -12.80 2.23 -2.46
N GLU A 191 -13.15 0.98 -2.78
CA GLU A 191 -13.78 0.05 -1.86
C GLU A 191 -12.91 -0.18 -0.61
N GLY A 192 -11.58 -0.33 -0.79
CA GLY A 192 -10.63 -0.45 0.32
C GLY A 192 -10.64 0.78 1.23
N LEU A 193 -10.68 1.99 0.66
CA LEU A 193 -10.79 3.24 1.41
C LEU A 193 -12.12 3.31 2.19
N LEU A 194 -13.24 3.01 1.54
CA LEU A 194 -14.57 3.07 2.15
C LEU A 194 -14.76 2.03 3.25
N LYS A 195 -14.20 0.82 3.08
CA LYS A 195 -14.17 -0.21 4.11
C LYS A 195 -13.45 0.25 5.37
N ASN A 196 -12.29 0.90 5.23
CA ASN A 196 -11.57 1.46 6.37
C ASN A 196 -12.42 2.48 7.13
N TYR A 197 -13.15 3.34 6.44
CA TYR A 197 -14.03 4.31 7.10
C TYR A 197 -15.16 3.64 7.89
N VAL A 198 -15.83 2.63 7.33
CA VAL A 198 -16.92 1.96 8.04
C VAL A 198 -16.41 1.09 9.20
N PHE A 199 -15.19 0.54 9.12
CA PHE A 199 -14.57 -0.18 10.23
C PHE A 199 -14.17 0.74 11.38
N LEU A 200 -13.77 1.96 11.09
CA LEU A 200 -13.42 2.95 12.11
C LEU A 200 -14.64 3.68 12.68
N ASN A 201 -15.76 3.65 11.97
CA ASN A 201 -16.99 4.35 12.32
C ASN A 201 -18.18 3.37 12.33
N SER A 202 -18.20 2.49 13.34
CA SER A 202 -19.25 1.45 13.46
C SER A 202 -20.65 2.07 13.46
N GLY A 203 -21.51 1.59 12.55
CA GLY A 203 -22.87 2.12 12.37
C GLY A 203 -23.02 3.15 11.26
N LEU A 204 -21.91 3.66 10.71
CA LEU A 204 -21.93 4.47 9.49
C LEU A 204 -22.23 3.59 8.27
N SER A 205 -23.09 4.07 7.38
CA SER A 205 -23.38 3.46 6.09
C SER A 205 -22.79 4.32 4.98
N ILE A 206 -21.93 3.75 4.12
CA ILE A 206 -21.45 4.41 2.91
C ILE A 206 -22.01 3.66 1.71
N ILE A 207 -22.64 4.38 0.78
CA ILE A 207 -23.23 3.81 -0.43
C ILE A 207 -22.38 4.29 -1.61
N TYR A 208 -21.69 3.37 -2.26
CA TYR A 208 -20.85 3.66 -3.42
C TYR A 208 -21.44 3.01 -4.66
N ASN A 209 -21.84 3.82 -5.64
CA ASN A 209 -22.46 3.36 -6.88
C ASN A 209 -23.59 2.33 -6.65
N GLY A 210 -24.42 2.56 -5.59
CA GLY A 210 -25.49 1.66 -5.19
C GLY A 210 -25.07 0.48 -4.30
N LYS A 211 -23.80 0.19 -4.14
CA LYS A 211 -23.28 -0.85 -3.23
C LYS A 211 -23.09 -0.27 -1.81
N ARG A 212 -23.68 -0.94 -0.82
CA ARG A 212 -23.62 -0.49 0.58
C ARG A 212 -22.41 -1.08 1.30
N PHE A 213 -21.63 -0.23 1.96
CA PHE A 213 -20.56 -0.55 2.90
C PHE A 213 -21.03 -0.21 4.32
N TYR A 214 -20.89 -1.15 5.22
CA TYR A 214 -21.37 -1.01 6.60
C TYR A 214 -20.63 -1.99 7.51
N SER A 215 -20.23 -1.57 8.70
CA SER A 215 -19.69 -2.44 9.75
C SER A 215 -20.46 -2.25 11.05
N ARG A 216 -20.77 -3.36 11.70
CA ARG A 216 -21.40 -3.36 13.03
C ARG A 216 -20.34 -3.45 14.14
N ASN A 217 -19.29 -4.23 13.92
CA ASN A 217 -18.33 -4.58 14.96
C ASN A 217 -16.99 -3.84 14.79
N GLY A 218 -16.89 -2.91 13.83
CA GLY A 218 -15.75 -2.02 13.68
C GLY A 218 -14.43 -2.74 13.38
N LEU A 219 -13.41 -2.53 14.21
CA LEU A 219 -12.09 -3.14 14.03
C LEU A 219 -12.11 -4.67 14.07
N VAL A 220 -13.09 -5.30 14.72
CA VAL A 220 -13.25 -6.75 14.70
C VAL A 220 -13.59 -7.23 13.28
N ASP A 221 -14.51 -6.52 12.61
CA ASP A 221 -14.87 -6.81 11.22
C ASP A 221 -13.67 -6.57 10.28
N LEU A 222 -12.86 -5.55 10.57
CA LEU A 222 -11.62 -5.29 9.83
C LEU A 222 -10.66 -6.49 9.89
N LEU A 223 -10.43 -7.06 11.07
CA LEU A 223 -9.57 -8.24 11.19
C LEU A 223 -10.18 -9.44 10.47
N ASN A 224 -11.46 -9.75 10.73
CA ASN A 224 -12.14 -10.86 10.08
C ASN A 224 -12.10 -10.76 8.56
N GLU A 225 -12.16 -9.53 8.05
CA GLU A 225 -12.11 -9.29 6.63
C GLU A 225 -10.72 -9.47 6.02
N ASN A 226 -9.68 -9.11 6.71
CA ASN A 226 -8.31 -9.14 6.18
C ASN A 226 -7.53 -10.41 6.52
N MET A 227 -7.99 -11.20 7.50
CA MET A 227 -7.33 -12.44 7.86
C MET A 227 -7.49 -13.49 6.76
N THR A 228 -6.38 -14.09 6.36
CA THR A 228 -6.32 -15.20 5.39
C THR A 228 -6.35 -16.57 6.05
N THR A 229 -6.25 -16.63 7.38
CA THR A 229 -6.24 -17.85 8.18
C THR A 229 -7.14 -17.68 9.40
N GLU A 230 -7.74 -18.77 9.88
CA GLU A 230 -8.59 -18.76 11.06
C GLU A 230 -7.83 -18.24 12.31
N PRO A 231 -8.50 -17.44 13.15
CA PRO A 231 -7.93 -17.01 14.43
C PRO A 231 -7.77 -18.22 15.37
N LEU A 232 -6.68 -18.26 16.13
CA LEU A 232 -6.43 -19.33 17.09
C LEU A 232 -7.32 -19.26 18.34
N TYR A 233 -7.85 -18.09 18.61
CA TYR A 233 -8.78 -17.78 19.69
C TYR A 233 -9.65 -16.59 19.31
N PRO A 234 -10.79 -16.37 19.98
CA PRO A 234 -11.66 -15.24 19.70
C PRO A 234 -10.90 -13.91 19.72
N ILE A 235 -11.20 -13.00 18.78
CA ILE A 235 -10.54 -11.70 18.71
C ILE A 235 -10.74 -10.95 20.03
N ILE A 236 -9.65 -10.60 20.69
CA ILE A 236 -9.63 -9.75 21.87
C ILE A 236 -10.01 -8.34 21.41
N HIS A 237 -11.08 -7.77 21.94
CA HIS A 237 -11.53 -6.42 21.63
C HIS A 237 -11.49 -5.56 22.89
N LEU A 238 -10.64 -4.54 22.88
CA LEU A 238 -10.45 -3.59 23.98
C LEU A 238 -10.83 -2.20 23.50
N LYS A 239 -11.68 -1.50 24.27
CA LYS A 239 -12.17 -0.18 23.91
C LYS A 239 -12.12 0.75 25.11
N GLY A 240 -11.42 1.86 24.96
CA GLY A 240 -11.31 2.95 25.92
C GLY A 240 -11.71 4.28 25.31
N GLU A 241 -11.55 5.34 26.08
CA GLU A 241 -11.68 6.69 25.56
C GLU A 241 -10.49 6.97 24.63
N ASP A 242 -10.77 7.38 23.38
CA ASP A 242 -9.76 7.71 22.35
C ASP A 242 -8.82 6.57 21.93
N ILE A 243 -9.10 5.32 22.32
CA ILE A 243 -8.33 4.16 21.92
C ILE A 243 -9.23 2.95 21.73
N GLU A 244 -9.03 2.24 20.64
CA GLU A 244 -9.65 0.95 20.35
C GLU A 244 -8.61 0.00 19.80
N VAL A 245 -8.57 -1.22 20.31
CA VAL A 245 -7.58 -2.23 19.97
C VAL A 245 -8.25 -3.57 19.78
N VAL A 246 -7.86 -4.28 18.73
CA VAL A 246 -8.24 -5.67 18.51
C VAL A 246 -7.00 -6.51 18.27
N ILE A 247 -6.95 -7.70 18.89
CA ILE A 247 -5.78 -8.58 18.84
C ILE A 247 -6.24 -10.03 18.69
N THR A 248 -5.61 -10.77 17.81
CA THR A 248 -5.64 -12.23 17.77
C THR A 248 -4.33 -12.78 17.25
N HIS A 249 -4.18 -14.10 17.24
CA HIS A 249 -3.09 -14.81 16.58
C HIS A 249 -3.65 -15.80 15.57
N SER A 250 -2.87 -16.09 14.57
CA SER A 250 -3.15 -17.12 13.59
C SER A 250 -1.92 -17.98 13.34
N ASN A 251 -2.04 -19.02 12.52
CA ASN A 251 -0.91 -19.87 12.14
C ASN A 251 -0.10 -19.31 10.96
N GLN A 252 -0.33 -18.05 10.57
CA GLN A 252 0.49 -17.40 9.56
C GLN A 252 1.90 -17.07 10.09
N TYR A 253 2.85 -16.95 9.18
CA TYR A 253 4.16 -16.39 9.49
C TYR A 253 4.13 -14.88 9.43
N GLY A 254 4.92 -14.23 10.30
CA GLY A 254 5.02 -12.78 10.35
C GLY A 254 4.07 -12.14 11.37
N GLU A 255 4.01 -10.82 11.32
CA GLU A 255 3.19 -9.96 12.16
C GLU A 255 2.33 -9.10 11.24
N GLU A 256 1.04 -8.95 11.53
CA GLU A 256 0.14 -8.14 10.75
C GLU A 256 -0.53 -7.08 11.62
N TYR A 257 -0.38 -5.82 11.22
CA TYR A 257 -0.90 -4.68 11.97
C TYR A 257 -1.61 -3.68 11.08
N TYR A 258 -2.77 -3.25 11.54
CA TYR A 258 -3.52 -2.14 10.98
C TYR A 258 -3.51 -1.01 11.99
N SER A 259 -3.02 0.16 11.63
CA SER A 259 -2.92 1.28 12.56
C SER A 259 -3.56 2.54 12.05
N PHE A 260 -4.29 3.23 12.92
CA PHE A 260 -5.09 4.39 12.59
C PHE A 260 -4.93 5.50 13.62
N VAL A 261 -4.92 6.74 13.14
CA VAL A 261 -4.89 7.94 13.96
C VAL A 261 -5.94 8.92 13.44
N ASN A 262 -6.91 9.31 14.28
CA ASN A 262 -8.01 10.20 13.90
C ASN A 262 -8.72 9.74 12.60
N GLY A 263 -8.93 8.44 12.44
CA GLY A 263 -9.55 7.89 11.22
C GLY A 263 -8.63 7.75 10.00
N GLN A 264 -7.36 8.16 10.08
CA GLN A 264 -6.37 8.02 9.00
C GLN A 264 -5.64 6.70 9.12
N HIS A 265 -5.59 5.92 8.02
CA HIS A 265 -4.78 4.70 7.95
C HIS A 265 -3.29 5.04 7.86
N THR A 266 -2.55 4.76 8.91
CA THR A 266 -1.10 5.00 8.99
C THR A 266 -0.35 3.78 8.46
N THR A 267 -0.26 3.63 7.15
CA THR A 267 0.31 2.45 6.48
C THR A 267 1.78 2.20 6.84
N GLN A 268 2.51 3.25 7.22
CA GLN A 268 3.89 3.18 7.69
C GLN A 268 4.00 3.18 9.24
N GLY A 269 2.86 3.09 9.95
CA GLY A 269 2.82 3.06 11.40
C GLY A 269 3.17 4.40 12.04
N GLY A 270 4.12 4.37 12.94
CA GLY A 270 4.57 5.55 13.71
C GLY A 270 4.69 5.27 15.20
N THR A 271 4.75 6.34 16.01
CA THR A 271 4.97 6.25 17.46
C THR A 271 3.93 5.38 18.18
N HIS A 272 2.65 5.45 17.75
CA HIS A 272 1.55 4.68 18.33
C HIS A 272 1.67 3.18 18.07
N LEU A 273 2.00 2.78 16.83
CA LEU A 273 2.18 1.37 16.51
C LEU A 273 3.39 0.76 17.23
N SER A 274 4.49 1.51 17.32
CA SER A 274 5.68 1.08 18.05
C SER A 274 5.38 0.90 19.54
N ALA A 275 4.67 1.86 20.15
CA ALA A 275 4.24 1.78 21.54
C ALA A 275 3.28 0.61 21.80
N PHE A 276 2.37 0.34 20.87
CA PHE A 276 1.44 -0.78 20.94
C PHE A 276 2.18 -2.13 20.93
N LYS A 277 3.05 -2.35 19.95
CA LYS A 277 3.86 -3.57 19.82
C LYS A 277 4.68 -3.87 21.07
N GLU A 278 5.31 -2.85 21.64
CA GLU A 278 6.10 -2.96 22.86
C GLU A 278 5.21 -3.28 24.07
N SER A 279 4.10 -2.55 24.22
CA SER A 279 3.20 -2.70 25.38
C SER A 279 2.55 -4.07 25.42
N VAL A 280 2.08 -4.60 24.27
CA VAL A 280 1.51 -5.95 24.18
C VAL A 280 2.55 -6.99 24.60
N GLY A 281 3.78 -6.89 24.08
CA GLY A 281 4.86 -7.81 24.44
C GLY A 281 5.17 -7.78 25.92
N ARG A 282 5.27 -6.58 26.51
CA ARG A 282 5.56 -6.41 27.94
C ARG A 282 4.45 -6.97 28.82
N VAL A 283 3.19 -6.63 28.57
CA VAL A 283 2.05 -7.09 29.39
C VAL A 283 1.90 -8.61 29.35
N ILE A 284 2.08 -9.23 28.19
CA ILE A 284 2.00 -10.69 28.06
C ILE A 284 3.15 -11.38 28.84
N LYS A 285 4.38 -10.83 28.81
CA LYS A 285 5.50 -11.32 29.62
C LYS A 285 5.19 -11.22 31.11
N GLU A 286 4.68 -10.08 31.57
CA GLU A 286 4.30 -9.84 32.97
C GLU A 286 3.19 -10.80 33.41
N TYR A 287 2.13 -10.96 32.60
CA TYR A 287 1.00 -11.84 32.87
C TYR A 287 1.40 -13.30 33.12
N TYR A 288 2.25 -13.86 32.25
CA TYR A 288 2.72 -15.26 32.42
C TYR A 288 3.91 -15.38 33.37
N ASN A 289 4.47 -14.27 33.83
CA ASN A 289 5.70 -14.26 34.64
C ASN A 289 6.82 -15.10 34.01
N LYS A 290 7.01 -15.00 32.69
CA LYS A 290 7.99 -15.72 31.91
C LYS A 290 8.79 -14.78 31.01
N ASN A 291 10.09 -15.04 30.86
CA ASN A 291 10.95 -14.21 30.02
C ASN A 291 10.90 -14.66 28.55
N PHE A 292 9.75 -14.52 27.91
CA PHE A 292 9.60 -14.75 26.49
C PHE A 292 10.30 -13.67 25.66
N GLU A 293 10.80 -14.02 24.48
CA GLU A 293 11.20 -13.03 23.49
C GLU A 293 9.95 -12.35 22.88
N TYR A 294 10.03 -11.05 22.62
CA TYR A 294 8.91 -10.32 22.02
C TYR A 294 8.54 -10.86 20.61
N SER A 295 9.54 -11.36 19.88
CA SER A 295 9.30 -12.03 18.59
C SER A 295 8.45 -13.29 18.72
N ASP A 296 8.59 -14.07 19.81
CA ASP A 296 7.79 -15.27 20.04
C ASP A 296 6.34 -14.91 20.39
N ILE A 297 6.16 -13.83 21.16
CA ILE A 297 4.83 -13.30 21.51
C ILE A 297 4.11 -12.79 20.27
N ARG A 298 4.81 -12.10 19.38
CA ARG A 298 4.22 -11.48 18.19
C ARG A 298 4.14 -12.38 16.97
N ALA A 299 4.72 -13.58 17.03
CA ALA A 299 4.68 -14.52 15.91
C ALA A 299 3.25 -14.94 15.56
N GLY A 300 2.79 -14.58 14.36
CA GLY A 300 1.43 -14.82 13.89
C GLY A 300 0.37 -13.89 14.46
N ILE A 301 0.75 -12.78 15.09
CA ILE A 301 -0.20 -11.77 15.58
C ILE A 301 -0.89 -11.06 14.40
N VAL A 302 -2.20 -10.88 14.54
CA VAL A 302 -3.01 -10.00 13.70
C VAL A 302 -3.72 -9.02 14.61
N ALA A 303 -3.45 -7.74 14.45
CA ALA A 303 -3.96 -6.74 15.36
C ALA A 303 -4.28 -5.42 14.65
N ALA A 304 -5.22 -4.66 15.22
CA ALA A 304 -5.47 -3.29 14.80
C ALA A 304 -5.51 -2.37 16.02
N ILE A 305 -5.02 -1.15 15.82
CA ILE A 305 -5.08 -0.07 16.79
C ILE A 305 -5.60 1.20 16.14
N SER A 306 -6.57 1.84 16.78
CA SER A 306 -7.07 3.17 16.43
C SER A 306 -6.97 4.07 17.64
N ILE A 307 -6.32 5.23 17.49
CA ILE A 307 -6.23 6.24 18.53
C ILE A 307 -6.71 7.60 18.03
N LYS A 308 -7.14 8.44 18.97
CA LYS A 308 -7.41 9.86 18.70
C LYS A 308 -6.37 10.72 19.37
N VAL A 309 -5.72 11.57 18.58
CA VAL A 309 -4.66 12.48 19.01
C VAL A 309 -5.11 13.90 18.76
N GLU A 310 -4.91 14.78 19.72
CA GLU A 310 -5.15 16.20 19.55
C GLU A 310 -3.94 16.83 18.85
N GLU A 311 -4.17 17.54 17.75
CA GLU A 311 -3.12 18.16 16.93
C GLU A 311 -2.03 17.17 16.46
N PRO A 312 -2.39 16.08 15.76
CA PRO A 312 -1.40 15.07 15.34
C PRO A 312 -0.39 15.63 14.36
N VAL A 313 0.88 15.31 14.59
CA VAL A 313 1.98 15.60 13.67
C VAL A 313 2.30 14.33 12.89
N PHE A 314 2.19 14.41 11.56
CA PHE A 314 2.57 13.34 10.64
C PHE A 314 3.88 13.68 9.93
N GLU A 315 4.64 12.67 9.52
CA GLU A 315 5.90 12.89 8.80
C GLU A 315 5.70 13.42 7.37
N SER A 316 4.50 13.23 6.80
CA SER A 316 4.15 13.73 5.45
C SER A 316 2.69 14.17 5.39
N GLN A 317 2.35 14.96 4.36
CA GLN A 317 0.96 15.40 4.11
C GLN A 317 0.02 14.22 3.78
N THR A 318 0.54 13.12 3.28
CA THR A 318 -0.24 11.89 3.04
C THR A 318 -0.66 11.17 4.32
N LYS A 319 -0.16 11.62 5.49
CA LYS A 319 -0.52 11.14 6.84
C LYS A 319 -0.29 9.65 7.06
N THR A 320 0.68 9.06 6.37
CA THR A 320 0.97 7.62 6.43
C THR A 320 1.71 7.18 7.68
N LYS A 321 2.37 8.12 8.41
CA LYS A 321 3.16 7.82 9.60
C LYS A 321 3.00 8.89 10.67
N LEU A 322 2.64 8.48 11.89
CA LEU A 322 2.52 9.38 13.03
C LEU A 322 3.90 9.71 13.63
N GLY A 323 4.22 10.99 13.73
CA GLY A 323 5.42 11.50 14.38
C GLY A 323 5.21 12.07 15.80
N SER A 324 3.96 12.34 16.21
CA SER A 324 3.63 12.91 17.53
C SER A 324 4.23 12.10 18.67
N LYS A 325 4.80 12.78 19.66
CA LYS A 325 5.29 12.15 20.90
C LYS A 325 4.20 12.06 21.97
N ASP A 326 3.27 13.03 21.97
CA ASP A 326 2.22 13.20 22.98
C ASP A 326 0.84 13.09 22.33
N ILE A 327 -0.17 12.73 23.12
CA ILE A 327 -1.57 12.60 22.68
C ILE A 327 -2.23 13.97 22.44
N GLY A 328 -1.67 15.01 23.00
CA GLY A 328 -2.10 16.40 22.86
C GLY A 328 -1.18 17.32 23.65
N PRO A 329 -1.39 18.65 23.56
CA PRO A 329 -0.50 19.64 24.15
C PRO A 329 -0.27 19.46 25.66
N ASP A 330 -1.31 19.05 26.39
CA ASP A 330 -1.28 18.84 27.85
C ASP A 330 -1.44 17.34 28.22
N GLY A 331 -1.36 16.44 27.24
CA GLY A 331 -1.59 15.01 27.39
C GLY A 331 -0.34 14.21 27.76
N PRO A 332 -0.50 12.94 28.14
CA PRO A 332 0.62 12.04 28.32
C PRO A 332 1.31 11.74 26.98
N THR A 333 2.51 11.15 27.05
CA THR A 333 3.14 10.61 25.84
C THR A 333 2.28 9.51 25.24
N VAL A 334 2.31 9.38 23.90
CA VAL A 334 1.63 8.30 23.16
C VAL A 334 2.01 6.93 23.73
N ALA A 335 3.29 6.73 24.06
CA ALA A 335 3.78 5.48 24.66
C ALA A 335 3.17 5.21 26.04
N LYS A 336 3.04 6.22 26.89
CA LYS A 336 2.42 6.07 28.21
C LYS A 336 0.91 5.83 28.09
N PHE A 337 0.21 6.59 27.25
CA PHE A 337 -1.24 6.45 27.04
C PHE A 337 -1.61 5.02 26.60
N ILE A 338 -0.94 4.54 25.56
CA ILE A 338 -1.16 3.17 25.03
C ILE A 338 -0.70 2.14 26.06
N GLY A 339 0.46 2.35 26.70
CA GLY A 339 1.02 1.43 27.67
C GLY A 339 0.12 1.21 28.89
N ASP A 340 -0.44 2.28 29.45
CA ASP A 340 -1.36 2.22 30.60
C ASP A 340 -2.66 1.53 30.20
N PHE A 341 -3.23 1.83 29.03
CA PHE A 341 -4.42 1.17 28.52
C PHE A 341 -4.21 -0.33 28.34
N ILE A 342 -3.18 -0.73 27.58
CA ILE A 342 -2.89 -2.16 27.31
C ILE A 342 -2.61 -2.89 28.62
N LYS A 343 -1.86 -2.28 29.56
CA LYS A 343 -1.57 -2.88 30.85
C LYS A 343 -2.85 -3.18 31.65
N ASN A 344 -3.78 -2.26 31.69
CA ASN A 344 -5.00 -2.43 32.46
C ASN A 344 -5.99 -3.36 31.75
N ASP A 345 -6.26 -3.13 30.47
CA ASP A 345 -7.37 -3.78 29.78
C ASP A 345 -7.00 -5.16 29.23
N LEU A 346 -5.79 -5.34 28.69
CA LEU A 346 -5.33 -6.66 28.21
C LEU A 346 -5.09 -7.61 29.36
N ASP A 347 -4.44 -7.16 30.45
CA ASP A 347 -4.20 -7.99 31.63
C ASP A 347 -5.53 -8.45 32.25
N ASN A 348 -6.48 -7.53 32.46
CA ASN A 348 -7.82 -7.85 32.95
C ASN A 348 -8.56 -8.82 32.02
N TYR A 349 -8.43 -8.65 30.70
CA TYR A 349 -9.06 -9.54 29.72
C TYR A 349 -8.51 -10.97 29.84
N LEU A 350 -7.21 -11.12 29.90
CA LEU A 350 -6.55 -12.43 30.00
C LEU A 350 -6.92 -13.15 31.32
N HIS A 351 -7.04 -12.42 32.42
CA HIS A 351 -7.48 -13.00 33.70
C HIS A 351 -8.96 -13.45 33.65
N LYS A 352 -9.82 -12.77 32.91
CA LYS A 352 -11.24 -13.13 32.75
C LYS A 352 -11.48 -14.25 31.74
N ASN A 353 -10.59 -14.43 30.78
CA ASN A 353 -10.76 -15.35 29.66
C ASN A 353 -9.62 -16.40 29.64
N MET A 354 -9.69 -17.34 30.58
CA MET A 354 -8.66 -18.36 30.78
C MET A 354 -8.39 -19.19 29.52
N GLU A 355 -9.42 -19.58 28.77
CA GLU A 355 -9.29 -20.35 27.54
C GLU A 355 -8.44 -19.59 26.50
N THR A 356 -8.72 -18.30 26.31
CA THR A 356 -7.93 -17.43 25.41
C THR A 356 -6.48 -17.35 25.86
N SER A 357 -6.24 -17.21 27.18
CA SER A 357 -4.89 -17.12 27.71
C SER A 357 -4.12 -18.43 27.55
N GLU A 358 -4.77 -19.59 27.71
CA GLU A 358 -4.13 -20.90 27.48
C GLU A 358 -3.74 -21.10 26.01
N LEU A 359 -4.64 -20.75 25.08
CA LEU A 359 -4.35 -20.83 23.64
C LEU A 359 -3.22 -19.88 23.22
N LEU A 360 -3.21 -18.66 23.77
CA LEU A 360 -2.11 -17.70 23.57
C LEU A 360 -0.78 -18.24 24.11
N LEU A 361 -0.77 -18.80 25.32
CA LEU A 361 0.44 -19.41 25.90
C LEU A 361 0.96 -20.55 25.02
N LYS A 362 0.06 -21.43 24.57
CA LYS A 362 0.41 -22.54 23.69
C LYS A 362 1.08 -22.02 22.42
N LYS A 363 0.51 -20.99 21.77
CA LYS A 363 1.08 -20.37 20.57
C LYS A 363 2.47 -19.79 20.83
N ILE A 364 2.69 -19.08 21.94
CA ILE A 364 3.98 -18.50 22.31
C ILE A 364 5.03 -19.60 22.51
N LEU A 365 4.69 -20.68 23.22
CA LEU A 365 5.59 -21.81 23.44
C LEU A 365 5.95 -22.56 22.14
N GLU A 366 5.00 -22.71 21.23
CA GLU A 366 5.24 -23.26 19.90
C GLU A 366 6.19 -22.37 19.09
N SER A 367 5.98 -21.07 19.12
CA SER A 367 6.84 -20.08 18.44
C SER A 367 8.26 -20.05 19.03
N GLU A 368 8.40 -20.11 20.36
CA GLU A 368 9.71 -20.22 21.02
C GLU A 368 10.45 -21.50 20.61
N LYS A 369 9.73 -22.64 20.60
CA LYS A 369 10.30 -23.93 20.18
C LYS A 369 10.76 -23.89 18.72
N GLU A 370 9.95 -23.31 17.84
CA GLU A 370 10.29 -23.15 16.42
C GLU A 370 11.52 -22.24 16.26
N ARG A 371 11.55 -21.07 16.90
CA ARG A 371 12.68 -20.13 16.87
C ARG A 371 13.99 -20.80 17.34
N LYS A 372 13.94 -21.54 18.47
CA LYS A 372 15.10 -22.25 18.98
C LYS A 372 15.59 -23.36 18.04
N ALA A 373 14.67 -24.06 17.39
CA ALA A 373 14.99 -25.07 16.38
C ALA A 373 15.64 -24.44 15.13
N ILE A 374 15.14 -23.27 14.69
CA ILE A 374 15.67 -22.55 13.53
C ILE A 374 17.02 -21.91 13.83
N ALA A 375 17.28 -21.39 15.04
CA ALA A 375 18.49 -20.67 15.37
C ALA A 375 19.77 -21.49 15.11
N GLY A 376 19.76 -22.80 15.38
CA GLY A 376 20.86 -23.68 15.07
C GLY A 376 21.11 -23.87 13.58
N VAL A 377 20.02 -24.00 12.82
CA VAL A 377 20.07 -24.18 11.34
C VAL A 377 20.47 -22.87 10.65
N THR A 378 19.91 -21.74 11.07
CA THR A 378 20.25 -20.42 10.54
C THR A 378 21.72 -20.07 10.75
N LYS A 379 22.30 -20.41 11.94
CA LYS A 379 23.71 -20.19 12.18
C LYS A 379 24.59 -20.97 11.19
N LEU A 380 24.30 -22.27 11.00
CA LEU A 380 24.99 -23.11 10.02
C LEU A 380 24.81 -22.62 8.61
N ALA A 381 23.60 -22.17 8.26
CA ALA A 381 23.27 -21.62 6.94
C ALA A 381 24.00 -20.30 6.66
N ARG A 382 24.06 -19.38 7.64
CA ARG A 382 24.85 -18.13 7.56
C ARG A 382 26.35 -18.40 7.42
N GLU A 383 26.86 -19.37 8.12
CA GLU A 383 28.27 -19.79 7.98
C GLU A 383 28.54 -20.37 6.58
N ARG A 384 27.62 -21.18 6.04
CA ARG A 384 27.68 -21.67 4.65
C ARG A 384 27.58 -20.55 3.64
N ALA A 385 26.64 -19.62 3.79
CA ALA A 385 26.47 -18.46 2.92
C ALA A 385 27.72 -17.56 2.92
N LYS A 386 28.32 -17.31 4.07
CA LYS A 386 29.60 -16.59 4.17
C LYS A 386 30.76 -17.32 3.49
N LYS A 387 30.85 -18.66 3.64
CA LYS A 387 31.86 -19.48 2.97
C LYS A 387 31.66 -19.62 1.48
N ALA A 388 30.40 -19.59 1.01
CA ALA A 388 30.07 -19.71 -0.41
C ALA A 388 30.35 -18.45 -1.24
N ASN A 389 30.82 -17.37 -0.63
CA ASN A 389 31.13 -16.10 -1.32
C ASN A 389 29.98 -15.64 -2.20
N LEU A 390 28.84 -15.32 -1.59
CA LEU A 390 27.55 -14.99 -2.23
C LEU A 390 27.68 -13.99 -3.38
N HIS A 391 28.63 -13.06 -3.25
CA HIS A 391 28.82 -11.99 -4.23
C HIS A 391 29.35 -12.49 -5.60
N ASN A 392 29.95 -13.67 -5.69
CA ASN A 392 30.65 -14.05 -6.93
C ASN A 392 29.94 -15.07 -7.82
N LYS A 393 28.90 -15.79 -7.33
CA LYS A 393 28.31 -16.87 -8.14
C LYS A 393 26.82 -16.70 -8.46
N LYS A 394 26.00 -16.22 -7.52
CA LYS A 394 24.54 -16.14 -7.67
C LYS A 394 23.99 -14.73 -7.64
N LEU A 395 24.53 -13.85 -6.77
CA LEU A 395 24.10 -12.47 -6.65
C LEU A 395 25.05 -11.54 -7.41
N ARG A 396 24.52 -10.82 -8.37
CA ARG A 396 25.14 -9.65 -9.00
C ARG A 396 24.49 -8.42 -8.41
N ASP A 397 25.04 -7.93 -7.31
CA ASP A 397 24.46 -6.87 -6.49
C ASP A 397 24.47 -5.50 -7.20
N CYS A 398 23.66 -4.57 -6.69
CA CYS A 398 23.68 -3.16 -7.06
C CYS A 398 24.34 -2.32 -5.96
N ARG A 399 24.52 -1.02 -6.24
CA ARG A 399 25.22 -0.11 -5.32
C ARG A 399 24.30 0.55 -4.31
N ILE A 400 23.03 0.77 -4.68
CA ILE A 400 22.03 1.48 -3.88
C ILE A 400 20.98 0.47 -3.42
N HIS A 401 20.68 0.46 -2.14
CA HIS A 401 19.72 -0.42 -1.51
C HIS A 401 18.62 0.40 -0.81
N LEU A 402 17.45 -0.19 -0.61
CA LEU A 402 16.34 0.43 0.12
C LEU A 402 16.73 0.86 1.54
N THR A 403 17.66 0.14 2.16
CA THR A 403 18.16 0.38 3.53
C THR A 403 19.22 1.48 3.64
N ASP A 404 19.65 2.07 2.53
CA ASP A 404 20.65 3.13 2.56
C ASP A 404 20.09 4.42 3.17
N SER A 405 20.90 5.13 3.94
CA SER A 405 20.42 6.26 4.73
C SER A 405 20.15 7.53 3.94
N LYS A 406 20.61 7.63 2.69
CA LYS A 406 20.43 8.80 1.80
C LYS A 406 20.51 8.40 0.32
N GLY A 407 19.59 8.88 -0.49
CA GLY A 407 19.65 8.75 -1.96
C GLY A 407 18.28 8.90 -2.62
N ASP A 408 18.24 9.56 -3.77
CA ASP A 408 17.01 9.80 -4.54
C ASP A 408 16.49 8.55 -5.29
N LEU A 409 17.26 7.45 -5.28
CA LEU A 409 16.97 6.22 -6.02
C LEU A 409 16.72 4.99 -5.15
N LEU A 410 16.47 5.18 -3.85
CA LEU A 410 16.22 4.05 -2.94
C LEU A 410 14.98 3.24 -3.35
N GLU A 411 13.92 3.92 -3.75
CA GLU A 411 12.67 3.31 -4.22
C GLU A 411 12.81 2.63 -5.58
N GLU A 412 13.84 2.96 -6.36
CA GLU A 412 14.16 2.30 -7.63
C GLU A 412 14.98 1.02 -7.45
N SER A 413 15.48 0.77 -6.22
CA SER A 413 16.27 -0.44 -5.93
C SER A 413 15.47 -1.70 -6.25
N SER A 414 16.04 -2.59 -7.06
CA SER A 414 15.36 -3.78 -7.53
C SER A 414 16.30 -4.97 -7.67
N ILE A 415 15.75 -6.17 -7.49
CA ILE A 415 16.44 -7.42 -7.73
C ILE A 415 15.64 -8.30 -8.70
N PHE A 416 16.29 -8.76 -9.77
CA PHE A 416 15.71 -9.71 -10.72
C PHE A 416 16.08 -11.14 -10.28
N ILE A 417 15.10 -11.96 -10.00
CA ILE A 417 15.26 -13.39 -9.73
C ILE A 417 15.07 -14.13 -11.05
N THR A 418 16.13 -14.76 -11.56
CA THR A 418 16.16 -15.36 -12.89
C THR A 418 16.31 -16.87 -12.86
N GLU A 419 15.84 -17.54 -13.90
CA GLU A 419 16.07 -18.95 -14.14
C GLU A 419 17.43 -19.15 -14.83
N GLY A 420 18.39 -19.64 -14.05
CA GLY A 420 19.69 -20.05 -14.59
C GLY A 420 20.62 -18.90 -15.03
N ASP A 421 21.81 -19.30 -15.49
CA ASP A 421 22.90 -18.36 -15.78
C ASP A 421 22.74 -17.61 -17.12
N SER A 422 21.99 -18.16 -18.07
CA SER A 422 21.78 -17.54 -19.39
C SER A 422 20.96 -16.26 -19.29
N ALA A 423 19.75 -16.35 -18.70
CA ALA A 423 18.89 -15.20 -18.47
C ALA A 423 19.56 -14.17 -17.54
N SER A 424 20.21 -14.67 -16.47
CA SER A 424 21.01 -13.85 -15.54
C SER A 424 22.11 -13.07 -16.26
N GLY A 425 22.80 -13.71 -17.21
CA GLY A 425 23.86 -13.09 -18.01
C GLY A 425 23.36 -11.95 -18.89
N SER A 426 22.22 -12.12 -19.56
CA SER A 426 21.60 -11.10 -20.41
C SER A 426 21.16 -9.88 -19.58
N ILE A 427 20.45 -10.10 -18.48
CA ILE A 427 20.02 -9.01 -17.59
C ILE A 427 21.22 -8.32 -16.93
N THR A 428 22.23 -9.05 -16.47
CA THR A 428 23.42 -8.48 -15.84
C THR A 428 24.17 -7.52 -16.77
N LYS A 429 24.24 -7.81 -18.05
CA LYS A 429 24.88 -6.95 -19.06
C LYS A 429 24.05 -5.70 -19.39
N SER A 430 22.73 -5.77 -19.21
CA SER A 430 21.76 -4.75 -19.62
C SER A 430 21.34 -3.83 -18.48
N ARG A 431 21.43 -4.29 -17.23
CA ARG A 431 20.95 -3.63 -16.04
C ARG A 431 21.66 -2.33 -15.71
N ASN A 432 21.01 -1.48 -14.93
CA ASN A 432 21.68 -0.38 -14.26
C ASN A 432 22.34 -0.87 -12.96
N PRO A 433 23.69 -0.94 -12.87
CA PRO A 433 24.37 -1.46 -11.69
C PRO A 433 24.24 -0.59 -10.45
N ASN A 434 23.68 0.61 -10.56
CA ASN A 434 23.48 1.46 -9.40
C ASN A 434 22.30 0.98 -8.53
N TYR A 435 21.18 0.59 -9.14
CA TYR A 435 19.96 0.24 -8.39
C TYR A 435 19.30 -1.08 -8.82
N GLN A 436 19.88 -1.81 -9.80
CA GLN A 436 19.35 -3.11 -10.24
C GLN A 436 20.33 -4.23 -9.93
N ALA A 437 19.90 -5.22 -9.14
CA ALA A 437 20.61 -6.44 -8.82
C ALA A 437 20.03 -7.64 -9.59
N VAL A 438 20.79 -8.73 -9.70
CA VAL A 438 20.34 -9.99 -10.32
C VAL A 438 20.72 -11.16 -9.43
N PHE A 439 19.76 -12.05 -9.18
CA PHE A 439 19.95 -13.31 -8.49
C PHE A 439 19.61 -14.49 -9.41
N SER A 440 20.55 -15.40 -9.60
CA SER A 440 20.39 -16.58 -10.46
C SER A 440 20.02 -17.82 -9.67
N LEU A 441 18.87 -18.43 -9.98
CA LEU A 441 18.47 -19.74 -9.44
C LEU A 441 19.18 -20.86 -10.18
N ARG A 442 19.43 -21.98 -9.49
CA ARG A 442 19.88 -23.24 -10.12
C ARG A 442 18.70 -24.17 -10.31
N GLY A 443 18.03 -24.08 -11.46
CA GLY A 443 16.88 -24.92 -11.79
C GLY A 443 15.64 -24.57 -10.97
N LYS A 444 14.70 -25.51 -10.91
CA LYS A 444 13.42 -25.33 -10.22
C LYS A 444 13.61 -25.33 -8.70
N PRO A 445 13.16 -24.28 -7.99
CA PRO A 445 13.21 -24.26 -6.54
C PRO A 445 12.31 -25.33 -5.93
N LEU A 446 12.54 -25.64 -4.65
CA LEU A 446 11.72 -26.58 -3.87
C LEU A 446 10.27 -26.09 -3.79
N ASN A 447 9.30 -26.99 -3.96
CA ASN A 447 7.92 -26.69 -3.60
C ASN A 447 7.81 -26.53 -2.09
N SER A 448 7.63 -25.30 -1.64
CA SER A 448 7.62 -24.94 -0.23
C SER A 448 6.27 -25.11 0.46
N TYR A 449 5.20 -25.44 -0.28
CA TYR A 449 3.86 -25.63 0.27
C TYR A 449 3.82 -26.74 1.32
N GLY A 450 3.26 -26.44 2.49
CA GLY A 450 3.13 -27.38 3.61
C GLY A 450 4.44 -27.74 4.31
N LEU A 451 5.57 -27.11 3.93
CA LEU A 451 6.86 -27.30 4.60
C LEU A 451 6.99 -26.36 5.80
N THR A 452 7.79 -26.79 6.76
CA THR A 452 8.16 -25.95 7.90
C THR A 452 9.27 -24.95 7.51
N LYS A 453 9.32 -23.83 8.19
CA LYS A 453 10.35 -22.80 8.00
C LYS A 453 11.77 -23.39 8.11
N LYS A 454 11.98 -24.38 9.02
CA LYS A 454 13.24 -25.10 9.17
C LYS A 454 13.69 -25.76 7.86
N ILE A 455 12.82 -26.51 7.19
CA ILE A 455 13.16 -27.22 5.94
C ILE A 455 13.51 -26.22 4.82
N VAL A 456 12.80 -25.10 4.77
CA VAL A 456 13.04 -24.03 3.80
C VAL A 456 14.40 -23.37 4.04
N TYR A 457 14.79 -23.15 5.29
CA TYR A 457 16.14 -22.63 5.64
C TYR A 457 17.27 -23.64 5.37
N GLU A 458 16.99 -24.94 5.41
CA GLU A 458 17.96 -25.99 5.04
C GLU A 458 18.16 -26.07 3.51
N ASN A 459 17.21 -25.58 2.72
CA ASN A 459 17.33 -25.52 1.26
C ASN A 459 18.31 -24.40 0.85
N GLU A 460 19.36 -24.76 0.11
CA GLU A 460 20.44 -23.84 -0.27
C GLU A 460 19.93 -22.66 -1.10
N GLU A 461 19.03 -22.89 -2.08
CA GLU A 461 18.51 -21.84 -2.98
C GLU A 461 17.70 -20.82 -2.21
N PHE A 462 16.75 -21.27 -1.38
CA PHE A 462 15.93 -20.36 -0.59
C PHE A 462 16.72 -19.67 0.53
N ASN A 463 17.71 -20.35 1.09
CA ASN A 463 18.58 -19.72 2.08
C ASN A 463 19.40 -18.57 1.49
N LEU A 464 20.01 -18.80 0.31
CA LEU A 464 20.77 -17.77 -0.39
C LEU A 464 19.86 -16.61 -0.88
N LEU A 465 18.63 -16.91 -1.30
CA LEU A 465 17.66 -15.88 -1.70
C LEU A 465 17.24 -15.02 -0.50
N GLN A 466 16.93 -15.62 0.64
CA GLN A 466 16.61 -14.88 1.87
C GLN A 466 17.76 -13.99 2.32
N ALA A 467 18.98 -14.50 2.28
CA ALA A 467 20.19 -13.73 2.61
C ALA A 467 20.43 -12.58 1.62
N ALA A 468 20.18 -12.79 0.32
CA ALA A 468 20.29 -11.75 -0.70
C ALA A 468 19.28 -10.63 -0.47
N LEU A 469 18.04 -10.97 -0.12
CA LEU A 469 16.96 -10.02 0.19
C LEU A 469 17.12 -9.39 1.58
N ASN A 470 17.85 -10.04 2.49
CA ASN A 470 17.99 -9.70 3.92
C ASN A 470 16.62 -9.67 4.66
N ILE A 471 15.84 -10.74 4.48
CA ILE A 471 14.49 -10.90 5.06
C ILE A 471 14.42 -12.00 6.13
N GLU A 472 15.54 -12.53 6.57
CA GLU A 472 15.59 -13.62 7.56
C GLU A 472 14.94 -13.24 8.89
N ASP A 473 15.14 -12.00 9.33
CA ASP A 473 14.67 -11.48 10.61
C ASP A 473 13.45 -10.53 10.45
N GLY A 474 12.82 -10.49 9.27
CA GLY A 474 11.69 -9.62 8.93
C GLY A 474 11.99 -8.68 7.78
N LEU A 475 11.03 -7.77 7.45
CA LEU A 475 11.16 -6.88 6.30
C LEU A 475 11.89 -5.55 6.61
N GLU A 476 12.18 -5.25 7.85
CA GLU A 476 12.86 -3.99 8.24
C GLU A 476 14.24 -3.85 7.62
N GLY A 477 14.88 -4.97 7.29
CA GLY A 477 16.16 -5.04 6.61
C GLY A 477 16.10 -5.28 5.10
N LEU A 478 14.92 -5.21 4.48
CA LEU A 478 14.74 -5.48 3.05
C LEU A 478 15.63 -4.58 2.21
N ARG A 479 16.50 -5.20 1.39
CA ARG A 479 17.52 -4.48 0.62
C ARG A 479 16.99 -3.86 -0.67
N TYR A 480 15.96 -4.41 -1.27
CA TYR A 480 15.45 -3.97 -2.57
C TYR A 480 13.97 -3.67 -2.48
N ASN A 481 13.57 -2.49 -2.97
CA ASN A 481 12.16 -2.10 -3.00
C ASN A 481 11.32 -2.98 -3.93
N LYS A 482 11.90 -3.44 -5.05
CA LYS A 482 11.20 -4.29 -6.03
C LYS A 482 11.90 -5.64 -6.16
N VAL A 483 11.20 -6.71 -5.79
CA VAL A 483 11.61 -8.11 -5.98
C VAL A 483 10.92 -8.62 -7.24
N ILE A 484 11.66 -8.74 -8.33
CA ILE A 484 11.13 -8.98 -9.67
C ILE A 484 11.42 -10.41 -10.09
N ILE A 485 10.38 -11.20 -10.29
CA ILE A 485 10.48 -12.56 -10.82
C ILE A 485 10.60 -12.46 -12.35
N ALA A 486 11.77 -12.83 -12.87
CA ALA A 486 12.11 -12.77 -14.29
C ALA A 486 12.40 -14.19 -14.81
N THR A 487 11.34 -14.89 -15.22
CA THR A 487 11.40 -16.27 -15.75
C THR A 487 11.01 -16.30 -17.22
N ASP A 488 11.39 -17.35 -17.90
CA ASP A 488 11.04 -17.58 -19.29
C ASP A 488 9.51 -17.66 -19.50
N ALA A 489 9.03 -17.37 -20.69
CA ALA A 489 7.60 -17.41 -21.04
C ALA A 489 7.12 -18.83 -21.39
N ASP A 490 7.87 -19.86 -21.04
CA ASP A 490 7.53 -21.25 -21.25
C ASP A 490 6.92 -21.92 -20.00
N VAL A 491 6.58 -23.20 -20.11
CA VAL A 491 5.95 -23.98 -19.02
C VAL A 491 6.86 -24.09 -17.80
N ASP A 492 8.19 -24.23 -18.01
CA ASP A 492 9.16 -24.34 -16.92
C ASP A 492 9.31 -23.01 -16.16
N GLY A 493 9.39 -21.90 -16.90
CA GLY A 493 9.41 -20.56 -16.31
C GLY A 493 8.14 -20.23 -15.54
N MET A 494 6.95 -20.62 -16.06
CA MET A 494 5.68 -20.47 -15.31
C MET A 494 5.69 -21.30 -14.02
N HIS A 495 6.24 -22.51 -14.03
CA HIS A 495 6.35 -23.35 -12.84
C HIS A 495 7.30 -22.73 -11.81
N ILE A 496 8.46 -22.23 -12.21
CA ILE A 496 9.40 -21.55 -11.31
C ILE A 496 8.75 -20.30 -10.69
N ARG A 497 8.02 -19.54 -11.50
CA ARG A 497 7.22 -18.38 -11.03
C ARG A 497 6.26 -18.79 -9.91
N LEU A 498 5.48 -19.84 -10.13
CA LEU A 498 4.53 -20.35 -9.15
C LEU A 498 5.21 -20.84 -7.86
N LEU A 499 6.36 -21.53 -7.96
CA LEU A 499 7.14 -21.97 -6.80
C LEU A 499 7.67 -20.81 -5.97
N LEU A 500 8.15 -19.73 -6.61
CA LEU A 500 8.61 -18.51 -5.93
C LEU A 500 7.46 -17.76 -5.27
N ILE A 501 6.33 -17.60 -5.97
CA ILE A 501 5.13 -16.98 -5.40
C ILE A 501 4.64 -17.76 -4.18
N THR A 502 4.61 -19.11 -4.27
CA THR A 502 4.25 -19.98 -3.14
C THR A 502 5.18 -19.76 -1.95
N PHE A 503 6.49 -19.67 -2.18
CA PHE A 503 7.46 -19.38 -1.13
C PHE A 503 7.19 -18.02 -0.46
N PHE A 504 6.97 -16.95 -1.23
CA PHE A 504 6.68 -15.64 -0.67
C PHE A 504 5.33 -15.59 0.04
N LEU A 505 4.27 -16.16 -0.54
CA LEU A 505 2.95 -16.21 0.08
C LEU A 505 2.97 -16.95 1.43
N GLN A 506 3.70 -18.06 1.51
CA GLN A 506 3.69 -18.90 2.72
C GLN A 506 4.58 -18.35 3.83
N PHE A 507 5.77 -17.84 3.51
CA PHE A 507 6.78 -17.47 4.51
C PHE A 507 7.01 -15.98 4.67
N PHE A 508 6.68 -15.18 3.66
CA PHE A 508 6.89 -13.73 3.62
C PHE A 508 5.69 -12.99 3.00
N PRO A 509 4.45 -13.23 3.47
CA PRO A 509 3.25 -12.61 2.89
C PRO A 509 3.30 -11.08 2.91
N ASP A 510 4.02 -10.50 3.87
CA ASP A 510 4.17 -9.04 3.97
C ASP A 510 4.92 -8.42 2.79
N LEU A 511 5.80 -9.16 2.11
CA LEU A 511 6.42 -8.70 0.86
C LEU A 511 5.38 -8.43 -0.23
N ILE A 512 4.36 -9.30 -0.31
CA ILE A 512 3.27 -9.18 -1.27
C ILE A 512 2.29 -8.10 -0.82
N LYS A 513 1.88 -8.10 0.44
CA LYS A 513 0.96 -7.10 1.01
C LYS A 513 1.49 -5.66 0.89
N ARG A 514 2.81 -5.48 0.95
CA ARG A 514 3.47 -4.17 0.81
C ARG A 514 3.90 -3.86 -0.63
N ASN A 515 3.41 -4.65 -1.60
CA ASN A 515 3.68 -4.45 -3.03
C ASN A 515 5.18 -4.45 -3.40
N HIS A 516 5.96 -5.34 -2.80
CA HIS A 516 7.37 -5.49 -3.14
C HIS A 516 7.63 -6.57 -4.21
N VAL A 517 6.67 -7.46 -4.50
CA VAL A 517 6.86 -8.59 -5.43
C VAL A 517 6.19 -8.33 -6.77
N TYR A 518 6.95 -8.51 -7.84
CA TYR A 518 6.52 -8.25 -9.21
C TYR A 518 6.91 -9.39 -10.13
N ILE A 519 6.17 -9.52 -11.25
CA ILE A 519 6.51 -10.38 -12.38
C ILE A 519 6.95 -9.48 -13.53
N LEU A 520 8.12 -9.76 -14.11
CA LEU A 520 8.59 -9.05 -15.29
C LEU A 520 7.79 -9.51 -16.52
N GLN A 521 7.14 -8.57 -17.19
CA GLN A 521 6.61 -8.80 -18.52
C GLN A 521 7.74 -8.64 -19.55
N THR A 522 7.94 -9.66 -20.37
CA THR A 522 8.88 -9.64 -21.48
C THR A 522 8.15 -9.80 -22.79
N PRO A 523 8.63 -9.19 -23.89
CA PRO A 523 7.97 -9.30 -25.16
C PRO A 523 7.96 -10.76 -25.64
N LEU A 524 6.82 -11.20 -26.17
CA LEU A 524 6.64 -12.52 -26.79
C LEU A 524 7.09 -12.53 -28.25
N PHE A 525 7.01 -11.37 -28.91
CA PHE A 525 7.35 -11.25 -30.33
C PHE A 525 8.15 -9.97 -30.59
N ARG A 526 9.03 -10.06 -31.57
CA ARG A 526 9.69 -8.92 -32.19
C ARG A 526 9.26 -8.87 -33.67
N VAL A 527 8.69 -7.72 -34.06
CA VAL A 527 8.34 -7.40 -35.44
C VAL A 527 9.28 -6.28 -35.89
N ARG A 528 9.98 -6.43 -36.99
CA ARG A 528 10.86 -5.36 -37.50
C ARG A 528 10.79 -5.21 -39.00
N ASN A 529 10.97 -3.99 -39.44
CA ASN A 529 11.29 -3.67 -40.84
C ASN A 529 12.64 -2.93 -40.88
N ARG A 530 13.05 -2.42 -42.06
CA ARG A 530 14.33 -1.72 -42.21
C ARG A 530 14.45 -0.42 -41.43
N GLN A 531 13.32 0.14 -40.92
CA GLN A 531 13.28 1.46 -40.28
C GLN A 531 13.01 1.39 -38.77
N LYS A 532 12.25 0.39 -38.33
CA LYS A 532 11.78 0.31 -36.95
C LYS A 532 11.61 -1.12 -36.44
N THR A 533 11.81 -1.31 -35.14
CA THR A 533 11.54 -2.55 -34.41
C THR A 533 10.41 -2.32 -33.44
N TRP A 534 9.44 -3.23 -33.41
CA TRP A 534 8.36 -3.28 -32.45
C TRP A 534 8.52 -4.51 -31.56
N TYR A 535 8.34 -4.34 -30.25
CA TYR A 535 8.31 -5.42 -29.30
C TYR A 535 6.87 -5.57 -28.81
N CYS A 536 6.33 -6.78 -28.94
CA CYS A 536 4.92 -7.08 -28.74
C CYS A 536 4.76 -8.07 -27.59
N TYR A 537 3.90 -7.73 -26.63
CA TYR A 537 3.65 -8.49 -25.42
C TYR A 537 2.36 -9.34 -25.53
N SER A 538 1.56 -9.10 -26.55
CA SER A 538 0.36 -9.86 -26.87
C SER A 538 0.25 -10.15 -28.36
N GLU A 539 -0.66 -11.04 -28.73
CA GLU A 539 -0.98 -11.35 -30.12
C GLU A 539 -1.60 -10.12 -30.83
N GLU A 540 -2.40 -9.34 -30.12
CA GLU A 540 -3.01 -8.11 -30.65
C GLU A 540 -1.93 -7.07 -30.97
N GLU A 541 -0.97 -6.85 -30.05
CA GLU A 541 0.17 -5.97 -30.30
C GLU A 541 1.00 -6.46 -31.51
N ARG A 542 1.16 -7.77 -31.67
CA ARG A 542 1.85 -8.36 -32.83
C ARG A 542 1.14 -8.05 -34.13
N LEU A 543 -0.18 -8.26 -34.19
CA LEU A 543 -0.97 -7.98 -35.39
C LEU A 543 -0.95 -6.50 -35.76
N ALA A 544 -1.07 -5.62 -34.78
CA ALA A 544 -0.98 -4.17 -34.97
C ALA A 544 0.42 -3.77 -35.48
N ALA A 545 1.48 -4.36 -34.92
CA ALA A 545 2.85 -4.11 -35.35
C ALA A 545 3.12 -4.61 -36.79
N ILE A 546 2.58 -5.76 -37.18
CA ILE A 546 2.67 -6.28 -38.56
C ILE A 546 1.99 -5.31 -39.54
N ALA A 547 0.79 -4.83 -39.19
CA ALA A 547 0.07 -3.84 -40.02
C ALA A 547 0.86 -2.54 -40.18
N ALA A 548 1.49 -2.05 -39.10
CA ALA A 548 2.31 -0.84 -39.12
C ALA A 548 3.66 -1.02 -39.82
N ALA A 549 4.22 -2.21 -39.79
CA ALA A 549 5.52 -2.50 -40.39
C ALA A 549 5.48 -2.57 -41.93
N GLY A 550 4.31 -2.77 -42.56
CA GLY A 550 4.11 -2.82 -43.98
C GLY A 550 4.45 -4.19 -44.61
N LYS A 551 4.94 -4.17 -45.85
CA LYS A 551 5.19 -5.42 -46.61
C LYS A 551 6.39 -6.20 -46.08
N ASN A 552 6.18 -7.50 -45.79
CA ASN A 552 7.19 -8.48 -45.39
C ASN A 552 8.06 -8.09 -44.18
N PRO A 553 7.49 -7.82 -43.02
CA PRO A 553 8.27 -7.63 -41.81
C PRO A 553 8.93 -8.94 -41.36
N GLU A 554 10.08 -8.83 -40.73
CA GLU A 554 10.69 -9.95 -40.02
C GLU A 554 9.98 -10.13 -38.67
N ILE A 555 9.54 -11.36 -38.39
CA ILE A 555 8.84 -11.70 -37.15
C ILE A 555 9.67 -12.76 -36.40
N THR A 556 10.05 -12.46 -35.16
CA THR A 556 10.73 -13.40 -34.27
C THR A 556 9.86 -13.63 -33.04
N ARG A 557 9.68 -14.89 -32.62
CA ARG A 557 9.06 -15.25 -31.37
C ARG A 557 10.16 -15.56 -30.35
N PHE A 558 10.09 -14.90 -29.19
CA PHE A 558 10.98 -15.20 -28.07
C PHE A 558 10.36 -16.32 -27.21
N LYS A 559 11.14 -17.36 -26.92
CA LYS A 559 10.75 -18.46 -26.05
C LYS A 559 11.33 -18.33 -24.66
N GLY A 560 12.54 -17.75 -24.57
CA GLY A 560 13.22 -17.55 -23.28
C GLY A 560 13.99 -16.23 -23.25
N LEU A 561 14.27 -15.79 -22.03
CA LEU A 561 14.99 -14.54 -21.76
C LEU A 561 16.42 -14.55 -22.32
N GLY A 562 17.02 -15.73 -22.43
CA GLY A 562 18.36 -15.91 -23.01
C GLY A 562 18.44 -15.67 -24.52
N GLU A 563 17.30 -15.66 -25.23
CA GLU A 563 17.22 -15.37 -26.66
C GLU A 563 17.24 -13.86 -26.98
N ILE A 564 16.97 -13.04 -25.98
CA ILE A 564 16.93 -11.58 -26.08
C ILE A 564 18.36 -11.05 -25.88
N SER A 565 18.86 -10.31 -26.86
CA SER A 565 20.21 -9.73 -26.77
C SER A 565 20.28 -8.69 -25.64
N PRO A 566 21.46 -8.49 -25.01
CA PRO A 566 21.60 -7.48 -23.95
C PRO A 566 21.20 -6.06 -24.35
N ASP A 567 21.41 -5.69 -25.61
CA ASP A 567 21.04 -4.36 -26.10
C ASP A 567 19.53 -4.20 -26.25
N GLU A 568 18.82 -5.26 -26.61
CA GLU A 568 17.35 -5.27 -26.62
C GLU A 568 16.80 -5.28 -25.19
N PHE A 569 17.42 -6.03 -24.29
CA PHE A 569 16.99 -6.13 -22.89
C PHE A 569 16.96 -4.78 -22.16
N LYS A 570 17.86 -3.84 -22.50
CA LYS A 570 17.87 -2.48 -21.93
C LYS A 570 16.55 -1.75 -22.09
N HIS A 571 15.79 -2.04 -23.15
CA HIS A 571 14.48 -1.44 -23.39
C HIS A 571 13.41 -2.00 -22.44
N PHE A 572 13.55 -3.24 -21.96
CA PHE A 572 12.52 -3.93 -21.16
C PHE A 572 12.73 -3.80 -19.66
N ILE A 573 13.94 -3.48 -19.21
CA ILE A 573 14.27 -3.31 -17.79
C ILE A 573 14.67 -1.87 -17.43
N GLY A 574 14.55 -0.95 -18.38
CA GLY A 574 14.81 0.49 -18.24
C GLY A 574 13.55 1.27 -17.80
N LYS A 575 13.40 2.48 -18.35
CA LYS A 575 12.28 3.38 -18.02
C LYS A 575 10.90 2.83 -18.40
N ASP A 576 10.85 2.00 -19.43
CA ASP A 576 9.62 1.43 -19.98
C ASP A 576 9.38 -0.01 -19.48
N ILE A 577 9.96 -0.37 -18.33
CA ILE A 577 9.78 -1.68 -17.70
C ILE A 577 8.30 -1.93 -17.43
N ARG A 578 7.81 -3.10 -17.87
CA ARG A 578 6.44 -3.55 -17.57
C ARG A 578 6.48 -4.57 -16.44
N LEU A 579 5.85 -4.26 -15.32
CA LEU A 579 5.81 -5.08 -14.13
C LEU A 579 4.37 -5.37 -13.74
N ASP A 580 4.04 -6.65 -13.55
CA ASP A 580 2.77 -7.07 -12.96
C ASP A 580 2.97 -7.22 -11.45
N PRO A 581 2.29 -6.44 -10.60
CA PRO A 581 2.35 -6.62 -9.16
C PRO A 581 1.71 -7.95 -8.75
N VAL A 582 2.37 -8.70 -7.91
CA VAL A 582 1.75 -9.85 -7.23
C VAL A 582 0.92 -9.30 -6.08
N THR A 583 -0.39 -9.42 -6.18
CA THR A 583 -1.33 -8.93 -5.17
C THR A 583 -2.06 -10.09 -4.50
N MET A 584 -2.52 -9.86 -3.29
CA MET A 584 -3.30 -10.83 -2.52
C MET A 584 -4.64 -10.20 -2.17
N LYS A 585 -5.74 -10.75 -2.71
CA LYS A 585 -7.11 -10.35 -2.38
C LYS A 585 -7.70 -11.32 -1.36
N LYS A 586 -8.60 -10.86 -0.52
CA LYS A 586 -9.29 -11.69 0.46
C LYS A 586 -10.13 -12.80 -0.18
N GLU A 587 -10.77 -12.48 -1.30
CA GLU A 587 -11.58 -13.43 -2.08
C GLU A 587 -10.74 -14.60 -2.61
N ASP A 588 -9.43 -14.38 -2.74
CA ASP A 588 -8.48 -15.44 -2.99
C ASP A 588 -8.29 -16.21 -1.68
N LEU A 589 -8.97 -17.31 -1.50
CA LEU A 589 -8.69 -18.29 -0.43
C LEU A 589 -7.28 -18.82 -0.64
N VAL A 590 -6.29 -18.00 -0.25
CA VAL A 590 -4.86 -18.24 -0.54
C VAL A 590 -4.44 -19.65 -0.13
N LYS A 591 -4.96 -20.12 1.01
CA LYS A 591 -4.69 -21.48 1.48
C LYS A 591 -5.27 -22.52 0.53
N ASP A 592 -6.51 -22.35 0.12
CA ASP A 592 -7.19 -23.31 -0.76
C ASP A 592 -6.59 -23.30 -2.16
N MET A 593 -6.22 -22.11 -2.66
CA MET A 593 -5.49 -21.96 -3.91
C MET A 593 -4.12 -22.64 -3.86
N LEU A 594 -3.35 -22.41 -2.79
CA LEU A 594 -2.05 -23.05 -2.62
C LEU A 594 -2.20 -24.57 -2.46
N GLU A 595 -3.20 -25.04 -1.73
CA GLU A 595 -3.51 -26.47 -1.61
C GLU A 595 -3.89 -27.08 -2.95
N PHE A 596 -4.74 -26.40 -3.71
CA PHE A 596 -5.13 -26.84 -5.05
C PHE A 596 -3.95 -26.90 -6.02
N TYR A 597 -3.19 -25.82 -6.16
CA TYR A 597 -2.10 -25.75 -7.16
C TYR A 597 -0.82 -26.45 -6.72
N MET A 598 -0.46 -26.41 -5.43
CA MET A 598 0.83 -26.83 -4.90
C MET A 598 0.74 -28.02 -3.94
N GLY A 599 -0.46 -28.38 -3.49
CA GLY A 599 -0.71 -29.51 -2.60
C GLY A 599 -0.59 -30.88 -3.29
N LYS A 600 -0.91 -31.92 -2.53
CA LYS A 600 -0.83 -33.32 -3.01
C LYS A 600 -2.05 -33.78 -3.80
N ASN A 601 -3.08 -32.94 -3.93
CA ASN A 601 -4.34 -33.28 -4.61
C ASN A 601 -4.19 -33.26 -6.14
N THR A 602 -3.69 -34.35 -6.69
CA THR A 602 -3.46 -34.49 -8.14
C THR A 602 -4.75 -34.75 -8.93
N MET A 603 -5.76 -35.40 -8.33
CA MET A 603 -7.00 -35.76 -9.04
C MET A 603 -7.86 -34.55 -9.37
N GLU A 604 -8.05 -33.62 -8.43
CA GLU A 604 -8.82 -32.40 -8.70
C GLU A 604 -8.16 -31.53 -9.76
N ARG A 605 -6.82 -31.39 -9.72
CA ARG A 605 -6.08 -30.69 -10.79
C ARG A 605 -6.21 -31.37 -12.14
N GLN A 606 -6.19 -32.70 -12.17
CA GLN A 606 -6.35 -33.47 -13.40
C GLN A 606 -7.75 -33.26 -13.99
N ASN A 607 -8.79 -33.31 -13.16
CA ASN A 607 -10.17 -33.01 -13.57
C ASN A 607 -10.31 -31.56 -14.07
N PHE A 608 -9.76 -30.60 -13.33
CA PHE A 608 -9.75 -29.20 -13.74
C PHE A 608 -9.08 -28.99 -15.12
N ILE A 609 -7.95 -29.66 -15.38
CA ILE A 609 -7.28 -29.61 -16.68
C ILE A 609 -8.18 -30.19 -17.76
N ILE A 610 -8.82 -31.34 -17.51
CA ILE A 610 -9.72 -32.01 -18.46
C ILE A 610 -10.92 -31.10 -18.77
N ASP A 611 -11.53 -30.52 -17.75
CA ASP A 611 -12.72 -29.65 -17.88
C ASP A 611 -12.43 -28.31 -18.59
N ASN A 612 -11.18 -27.86 -18.58
CA ASN A 612 -10.75 -26.60 -19.18
C ASN A 612 -9.82 -26.79 -20.40
N LEU A 613 -9.66 -28.01 -20.92
CA LEU A 613 -9.00 -28.26 -22.19
C LEU A 613 -9.88 -27.72 -23.34
N VAL A 614 -9.46 -26.61 -23.94
CA VAL A 614 -10.06 -26.00 -25.14
C VAL A 614 -9.24 -26.44 -26.38
#